data_97fa4e75f855292ae5feb68eb237ae92
#
_entry.id   97fa4e75f855292ae5feb68eb237ae92
#
_cell.length_a   1.000
_cell.length_b   1.000
_cell.length_c   1.000
_cell.angle_alpha   90.00
_cell.angle_beta   90.00
_cell.angle_gamma   90.00
#
_symmetry.space_group_name_H-M   'P 1'
#
loop_
_entity.id
_entity.type
_entity.pdbx_description
1 polymer ?
#
loop_
_entity_poly.entity_id
_entity_poly.type
_entity_poly.pdbx_seq_one_letter_code
_entity_poly.pdbx_strand_id
1 'polypeptide(L)'
;LLAYTVSARKPIKTLLITGQNNHNWQVSHVVLKQILENSGRFDVDFAISPEQGKDMSGFVLDFSPYQLVVLDYNGDSWPEETNRRFLEYVQNGGGVVIYHAADNAFSKWPEFNKICALGGWEGRNENSGPYVYWKDGKLVKDSSAGVGGSHGRQHEYVLNGRDKVHPIVKGLPLKWR
;
A
#
# COMPACT_ATOMS: atom_id res chain seq x y z
N LEU A 1 31.01 -20.94 29.39
CA LEU A 1 30.46 -19.90 28.50
C LEU A 1 29.48 -20.58 27.56
N LEU A 2 28.18 -20.41 27.82
CA LEU A 2 27.11 -20.83 26.90
C LEU A 2 27.02 -19.78 25.77
N ALA A 3 27.42 -20.16 24.57
CA ALA A 3 27.19 -19.35 23.39
C ALA A 3 25.70 -19.43 23.03
N TYR A 4 24.97 -18.35 23.25
CA TYR A 4 23.62 -18.19 22.72
C TYR A 4 23.74 -17.98 21.21
N THR A 5 23.42 -19.00 20.42
CA THR A 5 23.23 -18.85 18.99
C THR A 5 21.89 -18.10 18.78
N VAL A 6 21.97 -16.82 18.49
CA VAL A 6 20.82 -16.08 17.99
C VAL A 6 20.51 -16.63 16.61
N SER A 7 19.49 -17.46 16.50
CA SER A 7 18.97 -17.91 15.21
C SER A 7 18.52 -16.68 14.41
N ALA A 8 19.24 -16.35 13.35
CA ALA A 8 18.83 -15.28 12.44
C ALA A 8 17.45 -15.61 11.89
N ARG A 9 16.45 -14.78 12.16
CA ARG A 9 15.12 -14.92 11.57
C ARG A 9 15.24 -14.83 10.05
N LYS A 10 14.58 -15.75 9.34
CA LYS A 10 14.50 -15.66 7.88
C LYS A 10 13.90 -14.31 7.48
N PRO A 11 14.43 -13.65 6.45
CA PRO A 11 13.83 -12.43 5.93
C PRO A 11 12.38 -12.65 5.50
N ILE A 12 11.56 -11.62 5.62
CA ILE A 12 10.19 -11.58 5.12
C ILE A 12 10.24 -11.50 3.59
N LYS A 13 9.80 -12.54 2.91
CA LYS A 13 9.74 -12.56 1.45
C LYS A 13 8.68 -11.57 0.99
N THR A 14 9.10 -10.61 0.18
CA THR A 14 8.29 -9.43 -0.18
C THR A 14 8.18 -9.31 -1.69
N LEU A 15 6.97 -9.10 -2.21
CA LEU A 15 6.75 -8.74 -3.60
C LEU A 15 6.43 -7.25 -3.71
N LEU A 16 7.25 -6.50 -4.42
CA LEU A 16 6.98 -5.11 -4.77
C LEU A 16 6.44 -5.02 -6.19
N ILE A 17 5.18 -4.60 -6.33
CA ILE A 17 4.49 -4.48 -7.61
C ILE A 17 4.55 -3.04 -8.08
N THR A 18 5.01 -2.84 -9.33
CA THR A 18 5.23 -1.54 -9.96
C THR A 18 5.11 -1.64 -11.48
N GLY A 19 5.55 -0.62 -12.23
CA GLY A 19 5.58 -0.60 -13.70
C GLY A 19 4.68 0.47 -14.30
N GLN A 20 3.64 0.90 -13.57
CA GLN A 20 2.77 2.00 -13.95
C GLN A 20 2.43 2.84 -12.72
N ASN A 21 2.69 4.13 -12.78
CA ASN A 21 2.35 5.08 -11.71
C ASN A 21 2.39 6.50 -12.28
N ASN A 22 1.57 7.40 -11.77
CA ASN A 22 1.62 8.82 -12.09
C ASN A 22 2.80 9.56 -11.41
N HIS A 23 3.60 8.85 -10.62
CA HIS A 23 4.87 9.29 -10.06
C HIS A 23 6.05 8.56 -10.73
N ASN A 24 7.28 8.96 -10.38
CA ASN A 24 8.49 8.36 -10.93
C ASN A 24 8.76 6.97 -10.30
N TRP A 25 7.98 5.98 -10.71
CA TRP A 25 8.09 4.60 -10.22
C TRP A 25 9.47 3.98 -10.56
N GLN A 26 10.12 4.41 -11.64
CA GLN A 26 11.45 3.93 -12.02
C GLN A 26 12.51 4.22 -10.94
N VAL A 27 12.26 5.22 -10.11
CA VAL A 27 13.11 5.56 -8.96
C VAL A 27 12.54 4.99 -7.67
N SER A 28 11.22 5.17 -7.41
CA SER A 28 10.63 4.81 -6.11
C SER A 28 10.76 3.34 -5.78
N HIS A 29 10.54 2.41 -6.73
CA HIS A 29 10.63 0.98 -6.45
C HIS A 29 12.05 0.54 -6.02
N VAL A 30 13.09 1.13 -6.62
CA VAL A 30 14.48 0.85 -6.24
C VAL A 30 14.78 1.35 -4.82
N VAL A 31 14.34 2.57 -4.51
CA VAL A 31 14.51 3.17 -3.19
C VAL A 31 13.75 2.38 -2.12
N LEU A 32 12.49 2.00 -2.41
CA LEU A 32 11.68 1.19 -1.49
C LEU A 32 12.34 -0.17 -1.19
N LYS A 33 12.84 -0.85 -2.24
CA LYS A 33 13.61 -2.08 -2.05
C LYS A 33 14.82 -1.85 -1.12
N GLN A 34 15.62 -0.82 -1.39
CA GLN A 34 16.78 -0.50 -0.56
C GLN A 34 16.41 -0.22 0.90
N ILE A 35 15.33 0.54 1.15
CA ILE A 35 14.84 0.84 2.50
C ILE A 35 14.47 -0.46 3.23
N LEU A 36 13.75 -1.35 2.57
CA LEU A 36 13.32 -2.62 3.15
C LEU A 36 14.52 -3.53 3.43
N GLU A 37 15.37 -3.77 2.44
CA GLU A 37 16.50 -4.69 2.56
C GLU A 37 17.60 -4.21 3.49
N ASN A 38 17.87 -2.89 3.56
CA ASN A 38 18.84 -2.31 4.49
C ASN A 38 18.49 -2.55 5.96
N SER A 39 17.21 -2.83 6.25
CA SER A 39 16.78 -3.24 7.59
C SER A 39 17.26 -4.64 7.98
N GLY A 40 17.73 -5.44 7.02
CA GLY A 40 18.09 -6.86 7.20
C GLY A 40 16.89 -7.78 7.46
N ARG A 41 15.65 -7.28 7.34
CA ARG A 41 14.41 -8.01 7.69
C ARG A 41 13.60 -8.46 6.49
N PHE A 42 13.88 -7.97 5.29
CA PHE A 42 13.10 -8.23 4.08
C PHE A 42 14.00 -8.73 2.95
N ASP A 43 13.43 -9.55 2.09
CA ASP A 43 13.98 -10.02 0.82
C ASP A 43 12.96 -9.68 -0.26
N VAL A 44 13.31 -8.77 -1.18
CA VAL A 44 12.35 -8.09 -2.06
C VAL A 44 12.54 -8.48 -3.52
N ASP A 45 11.51 -9.11 -4.07
CA ASP A 45 11.37 -9.34 -5.52
C ASP A 45 10.51 -8.25 -6.16
N PHE A 46 10.69 -8.01 -7.46
CA PHE A 46 9.87 -7.09 -8.25
C PHE A 46 8.90 -7.84 -9.14
N ALA A 47 7.68 -7.31 -9.26
CA ALA A 47 6.76 -7.56 -10.36
C ALA A 47 6.54 -6.24 -11.12
N ILE A 48 7.15 -6.13 -12.29
CA ILE A 48 7.03 -4.94 -13.14
C ILE A 48 5.99 -5.22 -14.20
N SER A 49 4.91 -4.44 -14.21
CA SER A 49 3.84 -4.60 -15.21
C SER A 49 4.29 -4.17 -16.60
N PRO A 50 3.60 -4.59 -17.67
CA PRO A 50 3.69 -3.94 -18.97
C PRO A 50 3.46 -2.42 -18.85
N GLU A 51 3.93 -1.68 -19.86
CA GLU A 51 3.67 -0.24 -19.97
C GLU A 51 2.17 0.04 -20.06
N GLN A 52 1.75 1.21 -19.61
CA GLN A 52 0.35 1.64 -19.64
C GLN A 52 -0.26 1.54 -21.03
N GLY A 53 -1.45 0.97 -21.13
CA GLY A 53 -2.15 0.73 -22.38
C GLY A 53 -1.65 -0.46 -23.18
N LYS A 54 -0.69 -1.24 -22.70
CA LYS A 54 -0.24 -2.48 -23.30
C LYS A 54 -1.04 -3.68 -22.78
N ASP A 55 -0.89 -4.81 -23.46
CA ASP A 55 -1.57 -6.04 -23.06
C ASP A 55 -1.12 -6.50 -21.67
N MET A 56 -2.08 -6.52 -20.74
CA MET A 56 -1.90 -6.96 -19.37
C MET A 56 -2.22 -8.44 -19.17
N SER A 57 -2.69 -9.17 -20.18
CA SER A 57 -3.18 -10.55 -20.02
C SER A 57 -2.15 -11.52 -19.45
N GLY A 58 -0.87 -11.29 -19.77
CA GLY A 58 0.26 -12.07 -19.23
C GLY A 58 0.72 -11.65 -17.82
N PHE A 59 0.18 -10.58 -17.24
CA PHE A 59 0.57 -10.11 -15.90
C PHE A 59 -0.15 -10.89 -14.81
N VAL A 60 0.05 -12.21 -14.81
CA VAL A 60 -0.53 -13.13 -13.84
C VAL A 60 0.47 -13.41 -12.72
N LEU A 61 0.15 -12.93 -11.52
CA LEU A 61 1.04 -13.00 -10.36
C LEU A 61 0.70 -14.17 -9.44
N ASP A 62 1.75 -14.78 -8.87
CA ASP A 62 1.66 -15.72 -7.78
C ASP A 62 2.09 -15.04 -6.48
N PHE A 63 1.17 -14.95 -5.52
CA PHE A 63 1.41 -14.35 -4.21
C PHE A 63 1.82 -15.38 -3.15
N SER A 64 1.72 -16.67 -3.44
CA SER A 64 1.93 -17.74 -2.46
C SER A 64 3.31 -17.75 -1.77
N PRO A 65 4.42 -17.34 -2.42
CA PRO A 65 5.73 -17.31 -1.77
C PRO A 65 5.93 -16.15 -0.79
N TYR A 66 5.05 -15.13 -0.82
CA TYR A 66 5.27 -13.85 -0.18
C TYR A 66 4.47 -13.68 1.11
N GLN A 67 5.09 -13.09 2.14
CA GLN A 67 4.46 -12.68 3.38
C GLN A 67 4.04 -11.20 3.34
N LEU A 68 4.63 -10.41 2.43
CA LEU A 68 4.32 -9.00 2.24
C LEU A 68 4.22 -8.68 0.76
N VAL A 69 3.19 -7.92 0.40
CA VAL A 69 3.05 -7.26 -0.91
C VAL A 69 3.12 -5.75 -0.71
N VAL A 70 3.98 -5.10 -1.45
CA VAL A 70 4.10 -3.63 -1.49
C VAL A 70 3.61 -3.15 -2.84
N LEU A 71 2.62 -2.27 -2.85
CA LEU A 71 2.08 -1.68 -4.07
C LEU A 71 2.69 -0.29 -4.28
N ASP A 72 3.48 -0.14 -5.33
CA ASP A 72 3.92 1.11 -5.93
C ASP A 72 3.35 1.20 -7.35
N TYR A 73 2.04 1.00 -7.45
CA TYR A 73 1.31 0.80 -8.70
C TYR A 73 0.02 1.62 -8.73
N ASN A 74 -0.16 2.40 -9.79
CA ASN A 74 -1.38 3.13 -10.09
C ASN A 74 -1.55 3.19 -11.62
N GLY A 75 -2.06 2.13 -12.21
CA GLY A 75 -2.12 1.96 -13.66
C GLY A 75 -3.33 1.14 -14.11
N ASP A 76 -3.16 0.47 -15.25
CA ASP A 76 -4.19 -0.37 -15.86
C ASP A 76 -4.67 -1.48 -14.93
N SER A 77 -5.90 -1.92 -15.13
CA SER A 77 -6.47 -3.02 -14.36
C SER A 77 -5.64 -4.30 -14.55
N TRP A 78 -5.42 -5.02 -13.48
CA TRP A 78 -4.81 -6.34 -13.54
C TRP A 78 -5.76 -7.37 -14.17
N PRO A 79 -5.24 -8.47 -14.72
CA PRO A 79 -6.06 -9.61 -15.10
C PRO A 79 -6.93 -10.11 -13.94
N GLU A 80 -8.12 -10.62 -14.24
CA GLU A 80 -9.05 -11.15 -13.24
C GLU A 80 -8.41 -12.20 -12.35
N GLU A 81 -7.56 -13.05 -12.92
CA GLU A 81 -6.85 -14.09 -12.17
C GLU A 81 -5.86 -13.49 -11.15
N THR A 82 -5.16 -12.41 -11.49
CA THR A 82 -4.30 -11.71 -10.53
C THR A 82 -5.13 -11.07 -9.41
N ASN A 83 -6.26 -10.45 -9.75
CA ASN A 83 -7.18 -9.89 -8.76
C ASN A 83 -7.69 -10.96 -7.79
N ARG A 84 -8.12 -12.11 -8.32
CA ARG A 84 -8.60 -13.24 -7.52
C ARG A 84 -7.52 -13.75 -6.55
N ARG A 85 -6.31 -13.99 -7.06
CA ARG A 85 -5.17 -14.45 -6.23
C ARG A 85 -4.77 -13.43 -5.18
N PHE A 86 -4.80 -12.15 -5.50
CA PHE A 86 -4.52 -11.08 -4.55
C PHE A 86 -5.56 -11.04 -3.42
N LEU A 87 -6.85 -11.18 -3.73
CA LEU A 87 -7.90 -11.26 -2.72
C LEU A 87 -7.72 -12.47 -1.81
N GLU A 88 -7.45 -13.64 -2.38
CA GLU A 88 -7.17 -14.86 -1.61
C GLU A 88 -5.97 -14.68 -0.69
N TYR A 89 -4.89 -14.07 -1.19
CA TYR A 89 -3.70 -13.76 -0.41
C TYR A 89 -4.05 -12.88 0.81
N VAL A 90 -4.81 -11.80 0.61
CA VAL A 90 -5.23 -10.90 1.70
C VAL A 90 -6.17 -11.60 2.68
N GLN A 91 -7.14 -12.36 2.19
CA GLN A 91 -8.09 -13.12 3.03
C GLN A 91 -7.39 -14.17 3.89
N ASN A 92 -6.29 -14.73 3.41
CA ASN A 92 -5.46 -15.68 4.15
C ASN A 92 -4.43 -15.00 5.08
N GLY A 93 -4.52 -13.69 5.29
CA GLY A 93 -3.69 -12.95 6.24
C GLY A 93 -2.37 -12.42 5.65
N GLY A 94 -2.21 -12.40 4.34
CA GLY A 94 -1.07 -11.77 3.67
C GLY A 94 -0.96 -10.28 3.99
N GLY A 95 0.25 -9.80 4.28
CA GLY A 95 0.51 -8.40 4.58
C GLY A 95 0.50 -7.53 3.32
N VAL A 96 -0.10 -6.33 3.39
CA VAL A 96 -0.12 -5.38 2.27
C VAL A 96 0.32 -4.00 2.74
N VAL A 97 1.19 -3.37 1.95
CA VAL A 97 1.51 -1.95 2.06
C VAL A 97 1.08 -1.27 0.77
N ILE A 98 0.23 -0.27 0.88
CA ILE A 98 -0.25 0.56 -0.23
C ILE A 98 0.54 1.86 -0.15
N TYR A 99 1.50 2.03 -1.08
CA TYR A 99 2.42 3.15 -1.05
C TYR A 99 1.88 4.31 -1.87
N HIS A 100 1.59 5.43 -1.18
CA HIS A 100 1.22 6.71 -1.77
C HIS A 100 0.11 6.57 -2.83
N ALA A 101 0.40 6.88 -4.10
CA ALA A 101 -0.58 6.88 -5.19
C ALA A 101 -1.19 5.50 -5.51
N ALA A 102 -0.69 4.42 -4.93
CA ALA A 102 -1.30 3.11 -5.09
C ALA A 102 -2.70 3.01 -4.47
N ASP A 103 -3.07 3.92 -3.57
CA ASP A 103 -4.45 4.02 -3.05
C ASP A 103 -5.45 4.52 -4.09
N ASN A 104 -4.97 5.09 -5.19
CA ASN A 104 -5.76 5.53 -6.32
C ASN A 104 -6.04 4.43 -7.34
N ALA A 105 -5.27 3.33 -7.32
CA ALA A 105 -5.44 2.23 -8.26
C ALA A 105 -6.83 1.60 -8.15
N PHE A 106 -7.30 1.04 -9.25
CA PHE A 106 -8.47 0.16 -9.31
C PHE A 106 -9.77 0.74 -8.70
N SER A 107 -10.09 2.00 -8.99
CA SER A 107 -11.28 2.70 -8.44
C SER A 107 -12.60 1.94 -8.63
N LYS A 108 -12.68 1.11 -9.67
CA LYS A 108 -13.85 0.28 -9.99
C LYS A 108 -13.84 -1.10 -9.33
N TRP A 109 -12.87 -1.40 -8.48
CA TRP A 109 -12.75 -2.68 -7.78
C TRP A 109 -13.12 -2.52 -6.29
N PRO A 110 -14.37 -2.84 -5.90
CA PRO A 110 -14.88 -2.58 -4.54
C PRO A 110 -14.07 -3.26 -3.44
N GLU A 111 -13.55 -4.46 -3.70
CA GLU A 111 -12.75 -5.20 -2.73
C GLU A 111 -11.43 -4.51 -2.46
N PHE A 112 -10.77 -3.98 -3.51
CA PHE A 112 -9.55 -3.20 -3.35
C PHE A 112 -9.80 -1.93 -2.55
N ASN A 113 -10.93 -1.24 -2.76
CA ASN A 113 -11.30 -0.08 -1.95
C ASN A 113 -11.46 -0.42 -0.47
N LYS A 114 -11.95 -1.62 -0.13
CA LYS A 114 -12.01 -2.11 1.27
C LYS A 114 -10.61 -2.40 1.83
N ILE A 115 -9.70 -2.96 1.01
CA ILE A 115 -8.31 -3.22 1.41
C ILE A 115 -7.58 -1.90 1.69
N CYS A 116 -7.74 -0.89 0.84
CA CYS A 116 -7.19 0.44 1.04
C CYS A 116 -7.76 1.13 2.27
N ALA A 117 -8.99 0.83 2.66
CA ALA A 117 -9.79 1.49 3.70
C ALA A 117 -10.10 2.98 3.42
N LEU A 118 -9.17 3.70 2.84
CA LEU A 118 -9.27 5.13 2.49
C LEU A 118 -8.82 5.35 1.04
N GLY A 119 -9.43 4.64 0.11
CA GLY A 119 -9.17 4.84 -1.32
C GLY A 119 -9.51 6.29 -1.72
N GLY A 120 -8.62 6.91 -2.54
CA GLY A 120 -8.62 8.37 -2.72
C GLY A 120 -9.41 8.87 -3.94
N TRP A 121 -8.90 8.71 -5.14
CA TRP A 121 -9.21 9.50 -6.34
C TRP A 121 -10.03 8.69 -7.37
N GLU A 122 -9.95 9.04 -8.63
CA GLU A 122 -10.45 8.24 -9.76
C GLU A 122 -11.96 7.98 -9.73
N GLY A 123 -12.75 9.05 -9.51
CA GLY A 123 -14.21 8.97 -9.49
C GLY A 123 -14.82 8.30 -8.26
N ARG A 124 -14.02 8.11 -7.21
CA ARG A 124 -14.54 7.69 -5.91
C ARG A 124 -15.47 8.72 -5.31
N ASN A 125 -16.48 8.25 -4.60
CA ASN A 125 -17.47 9.04 -3.90
C ASN A 125 -17.95 8.28 -2.65
N GLU A 126 -19.03 8.71 -2.02
CA GLU A 126 -19.60 8.08 -0.81
C GLU A 126 -19.92 6.58 -0.98
N ASN A 127 -20.14 6.11 -2.20
CA ASN A 127 -20.40 4.69 -2.49
C ASN A 127 -19.12 3.83 -2.44
N SER A 128 -17.95 4.46 -2.49
CA SER A 128 -16.65 3.78 -2.36
C SER A 128 -16.20 3.60 -0.91
N GLY A 129 -16.93 4.19 0.03
CA GLY A 129 -16.68 4.17 1.47
C GLY A 129 -16.90 5.53 2.11
N PRO A 130 -17.03 5.61 3.43
CA PRO A 130 -17.24 6.87 4.13
C PRO A 130 -15.98 7.74 4.12
N TYR A 131 -16.14 9.06 4.21
CA TYR A 131 -15.05 9.93 4.62
C TYR A 131 -14.66 9.62 6.06
N VAL A 132 -13.36 9.60 6.32
CA VAL A 132 -12.84 9.29 7.65
C VAL A 132 -11.98 10.44 8.13
N TYR A 133 -12.35 11.05 9.26
CA TYR A 133 -11.61 12.14 9.84
C TYR A 133 -11.69 12.14 11.37
N TRP A 134 -10.80 12.89 11.99
CA TRP A 134 -10.75 13.02 13.44
C TRP A 134 -11.43 14.32 13.87
N LYS A 135 -12.49 14.19 14.68
CA LYS A 135 -13.24 15.33 15.19
C LYS A 135 -13.56 15.12 16.67
N ASP A 136 -13.35 16.14 17.48
CA ASP A 136 -13.70 16.17 18.91
C ASP A 136 -13.19 14.94 19.70
N GLY A 137 -11.92 14.56 19.43
CA GLY A 137 -11.27 13.45 20.12
C GLY A 137 -11.67 12.05 19.65
N LYS A 138 -12.43 11.91 18.58
CA LYS A 138 -12.88 10.62 18.05
C LYS A 138 -12.79 10.51 16.54
N LEU A 139 -12.72 9.28 16.06
CA LEU A 139 -12.84 8.95 14.64
C LEU A 139 -14.29 9.11 14.18
N VAL A 140 -14.50 9.89 13.12
CA VAL A 140 -15.82 10.08 12.50
C VAL A 140 -15.79 9.40 11.14
N LYS A 141 -16.84 8.64 10.84
CA LYS A 141 -17.15 8.10 9.51
C LYS A 141 -18.38 8.84 8.98
N ASP A 142 -18.23 9.51 7.86
CA ASP A 142 -19.24 10.34 7.24
C ASP A 142 -19.57 9.79 5.85
N SER A 143 -20.81 9.37 5.65
CA SER A 143 -21.32 8.79 4.39
C SER A 143 -22.15 9.81 3.59
N SER A 144 -22.03 11.10 3.89
CA SER A 144 -22.68 12.13 3.07
C SER A 144 -22.19 12.11 1.63
N ALA A 145 -23.05 12.54 0.71
CA ALA A 145 -22.70 12.63 -0.70
C ALA A 145 -21.50 13.57 -0.93
N GLY A 146 -20.57 13.16 -1.76
CA GLY A 146 -19.38 13.95 -2.06
C GLY A 146 -18.44 13.25 -3.03
N VAL A 147 -17.36 13.94 -3.38
CA VAL A 147 -16.30 13.42 -4.26
C VAL A 147 -15.18 12.80 -3.45
N GLY A 148 -14.37 11.96 -4.09
CA GLY A 148 -13.12 11.46 -3.50
C GLY A 148 -12.13 12.55 -3.15
N GLY A 149 -11.00 12.18 -2.56
CA GLY A 149 -9.98 13.12 -2.12
C GLY A 149 -9.36 13.94 -3.27
N SER A 150 -8.82 15.08 -2.92
CA SER A 150 -7.97 15.90 -3.80
C SER A 150 -6.91 16.62 -2.98
N HIS A 151 -5.81 17.03 -3.64
CA HIS A 151 -4.80 17.86 -2.98
C HIS A 151 -4.83 19.31 -3.49
N GLY A 152 -4.49 20.24 -2.63
CA GLY A 152 -4.27 21.64 -2.98
C GLY A 152 -2.82 21.94 -3.39
N ARG A 153 -2.42 23.23 -3.26
CA ARG A 153 -1.03 23.62 -3.47
C ARG A 153 -0.11 22.89 -2.49
N GLN A 154 1.10 22.57 -2.94
CA GLN A 154 2.15 22.10 -2.05
C GLN A 154 2.46 23.15 -0.97
N HIS A 155 2.48 22.74 0.27
CA HIS A 155 2.83 23.58 1.42
C HIS A 155 3.37 22.70 2.56
N GLU A 156 4.08 23.29 3.47
CA GLU A 156 4.47 22.63 4.71
C GLU A 156 3.25 22.35 5.60
N TYR A 157 3.22 21.19 6.22
CA TYR A 157 2.20 20.84 7.21
C TYR A 157 2.80 19.98 8.32
N VAL A 158 2.08 19.90 9.42
CA VAL A 158 2.52 19.14 10.59
C VAL A 158 1.75 17.84 10.68
N LEU A 159 2.48 16.73 10.75
CA LEU A 159 1.94 15.42 11.09
C LEU A 159 1.87 15.26 12.61
N ASN A 160 0.73 14.81 13.11
CA ASN A 160 0.51 14.51 14.52
C ASN A 160 0.15 13.03 14.66
N GLY A 161 0.97 12.28 15.40
CA GLY A 161 0.66 10.90 15.77
C GLY A 161 -0.56 10.85 16.70
N ARG A 162 -1.55 10.03 16.34
CA ARG A 162 -2.79 9.89 17.12
C ARG A 162 -2.70 8.81 18.18
N ASP A 163 -1.98 7.74 17.87
CA ASP A 163 -1.78 6.62 18.79
C ASP A 163 -0.28 6.44 19.06
N LYS A 164 0.12 6.69 20.31
CA LYS A 164 1.54 6.62 20.73
C LYS A 164 2.06 5.20 20.90
N VAL A 165 1.17 4.23 21.05
CA VAL A 165 1.52 2.84 21.36
C VAL A 165 1.37 1.90 20.18
N HIS A 166 0.76 2.35 19.08
CA HIS A 166 0.60 1.52 17.89
C HIS A 166 1.97 1.09 17.32
N PRO A 167 2.17 -0.18 16.99
CA PRO A 167 3.47 -0.70 16.53
C PRO A 167 4.10 0.07 15.38
N ILE A 168 3.29 0.59 14.43
CA ILE A 168 3.77 1.34 13.25
C ILE A 168 4.41 2.68 13.65
N VAL A 169 3.90 3.34 14.70
CA VAL A 169 4.39 4.67 15.12
C VAL A 169 5.30 4.62 16.32
N LYS A 170 5.48 3.44 16.92
CA LYS A 170 6.36 3.26 18.08
C LYS A 170 7.79 3.64 17.73
N GLY A 171 8.35 4.60 18.47
CA GLY A 171 9.70 5.11 18.25
C GLY A 171 9.80 6.27 17.25
N LEU A 172 8.69 6.64 16.60
CA LEU A 172 8.64 7.85 15.78
C LEU A 172 8.30 9.08 16.64
N PRO A 173 8.75 10.29 16.22
CA PRO A 173 8.27 11.53 16.81
C PRO A 173 6.75 11.62 16.72
N LEU A 174 6.09 12.13 17.75
CA LEU A 174 4.63 12.34 17.72
C LEU A 174 4.20 13.50 16.86
N LYS A 175 5.14 14.36 16.51
CA LYS A 175 4.92 15.55 15.71
C LYS A 175 6.14 15.78 14.82
N TRP A 176 5.91 15.87 13.52
CA TRP A 176 6.97 16.22 12.53
C TRP A 176 6.39 16.96 11.33
N ARG A 177 7.28 17.62 10.56
CA ARG A 177 7.00 18.24 9.25
C ARG A 177 7.56 17.40 8.12
#